data_1f5af77ed15cc9760e5bc7b5a745d30e
#
_entry.id   1f5af77ed15cc9760e5bc7b5a745d30e
#
_cell.length_a   1.000
_cell.length_b   1.000
_cell.length_c   1.000
_cell.angle_alpha   90.00
_cell.angle_beta   90.00
_cell.angle_gamma   90.00
#
_symmetry.space_group_name_H-M   'P 1'
#
loop_
_entity.id
_entity.type
_entity.pdbx_description
1 polymer ?
#
loop_
_entity_poly.entity_id
_entity_poly.type
_entity_poly.pdbx_seq_one_letter_code
_entity_poly.pdbx_strand_id
1 'polypeptide(L)'
;MMNTRALESSKVLNDRYTSLYNEYQIASQKGDTASASRLEKEALSLEKEMTALQKDFIRNNPASFVAPSILTSLSYEMEGDEIESFINAMDTAVANTDMIKDLKERVVKMKSVAIGQKAPDFTLNDPEGNPVSLYSKLGPKLLLVDFWAAWCGPCRRENPNVVKVYNEFNKKGFDVFGVSLDQKKDDWVRAIADDKLTWTHVSDLQYWNSAAAGLYAVNSIPANFLLDENGVIIAKNLREQALYDTVKELLSK
;
A
#
# COMPACT_ATOMS: atom_id res chain seq x y z
N MET A 1 -2.02 30.27 -14.39
CA MET A 1 -3.20 30.55 -13.53
C MET A 1 -4.14 29.35 -13.61
N MET A 2 -4.51 28.77 -12.46
CA MET A 2 -5.58 27.76 -12.44
C MET A 2 -6.85 28.39 -13.02
N ASN A 3 -7.51 27.71 -13.96
CA ASN A 3 -8.77 28.17 -14.51
C ASN A 3 -9.78 28.28 -13.35
N THR A 4 -10.41 29.42 -13.18
CA THR A 4 -11.39 29.74 -12.10
C THR A 4 -12.44 28.64 -11.95
N ARG A 5 -12.83 28.02 -13.05
CA ARG A 5 -13.80 26.92 -13.11
C ARG A 5 -13.30 25.62 -12.46
N ALA A 6 -11.99 25.29 -12.59
CA ALA A 6 -11.41 24.10 -11.96
C ALA A 6 -11.24 24.29 -10.45
N LEU A 7 -10.94 25.50 -10.00
CA LEU A 7 -10.90 25.87 -8.59
C LEU A 7 -12.30 25.79 -7.93
N GLU A 8 -13.31 26.29 -8.61
CA GLU A 8 -14.70 26.22 -8.13
C GLU A 8 -15.20 24.79 -8.04
N SER A 9 -14.92 23.96 -9.07
CA SER A 9 -15.28 22.53 -9.06
C SER A 9 -14.60 21.78 -7.91
N SER A 10 -13.29 21.99 -7.71
CA SER A 10 -12.53 21.37 -6.62
C SER A 10 -13.08 21.78 -5.24
N LYS A 11 -13.46 23.04 -5.07
CA LYS A 11 -14.06 23.53 -3.82
C LYS A 11 -15.41 22.86 -3.54
N VAL A 12 -16.30 22.81 -4.53
CA VAL A 12 -17.62 22.16 -4.40
C VAL A 12 -17.49 20.71 -4.00
N LEU A 13 -16.54 19.96 -4.61
CA LEU A 13 -16.30 18.56 -4.27
C LEU A 13 -15.73 18.39 -2.87
N ASN A 14 -14.80 19.25 -2.45
CA ASN A 14 -14.27 19.23 -1.09
C ASN A 14 -15.35 19.53 -0.03
N ASP A 15 -16.19 20.51 -0.29
CA ASP A 15 -17.30 20.86 0.62
C ASP A 15 -18.28 19.67 0.73
N ARG A 16 -18.58 19.01 -0.38
CA ARG A 16 -19.44 17.81 -0.40
C ARG A 16 -18.79 16.64 0.34
N TYR A 17 -17.49 16.40 0.14
CA TYR A 17 -16.74 15.34 0.85
C TYR A 17 -16.77 15.55 2.36
N THR A 18 -16.57 16.79 2.80
CA THR A 18 -16.64 17.17 4.21
C THR A 18 -18.04 16.92 4.81
N SER A 19 -19.10 17.25 4.05
CA SER A 19 -20.47 16.96 4.47
C SER A 19 -20.72 15.46 4.61
N LEU A 20 -20.33 14.66 3.61
CA LEU A 20 -20.46 13.20 3.63
C LEU A 20 -19.73 12.57 4.82
N TYR A 21 -18.51 13.05 5.12
CA TYR A 21 -17.76 12.57 6.26
C TYR A 21 -18.49 12.82 7.59
N ASN A 22 -19.06 14.02 7.76
CA ASN A 22 -19.83 14.37 8.95
C ASN A 22 -21.12 13.53 9.07
N GLU A 23 -21.83 13.35 7.96
CA GLU A 23 -23.03 12.50 7.90
C GLU A 23 -22.71 11.03 8.24
N TYR A 24 -21.57 10.51 7.72
CA TYR A 24 -21.06 9.17 8.04
C TYR A 24 -20.75 9.01 9.52
N GLN A 25 -20.08 9.98 10.13
CA GLN A 25 -19.76 9.95 11.57
C GLN A 25 -21.04 9.88 12.41
N ILE A 26 -22.07 10.66 12.04
CA ILE A 26 -23.36 10.67 12.74
C ILE A 26 -24.08 9.32 12.58
N ALA A 27 -24.10 8.74 11.36
CA ALA A 27 -24.73 7.45 11.09
C ALA A 27 -24.01 6.32 11.87
N SER A 28 -22.69 6.35 11.87
CA SER A 28 -21.84 5.37 12.57
C SER A 28 -22.06 5.42 14.10
N GLN A 29 -22.13 6.63 14.69
CA GLN A 29 -22.41 6.79 16.12
C GLN A 29 -23.81 6.31 16.53
N LYS A 30 -24.79 6.41 15.62
CA LYS A 30 -26.16 5.93 15.84
C LYS A 30 -26.33 4.44 15.57
N GLY A 31 -25.30 3.74 15.08
CA GLY A 31 -25.38 2.34 14.66
C GLY A 31 -26.21 2.12 13.39
N ASP A 32 -26.48 3.16 12.60
CA ASP A 32 -27.20 3.08 11.32
C ASP A 32 -26.24 2.59 10.22
N THR A 33 -26.08 1.27 10.17
CA THR A 33 -25.17 0.60 9.22
C THR A 33 -25.60 0.78 7.76
N ALA A 34 -26.91 0.91 7.49
CA ALA A 34 -27.42 1.08 6.13
C ALA A 34 -27.04 2.48 5.59
N SER A 35 -27.25 3.53 6.38
CA SER A 35 -26.83 4.88 6.01
C SER A 35 -25.31 5.02 5.94
N ALA A 36 -24.58 4.42 6.88
CA ALA A 36 -23.11 4.43 6.86
C ALA A 36 -22.57 3.81 5.56
N SER A 37 -23.04 2.62 5.16
CA SER A 37 -22.62 1.95 3.93
C SER A 37 -22.98 2.73 2.66
N ARG A 38 -24.13 3.40 2.63
CA ARG A 38 -24.52 4.26 1.50
C ARG A 38 -23.58 5.47 1.37
N LEU A 39 -23.31 6.15 2.50
CA LEU A 39 -22.45 7.33 2.55
C LEU A 39 -21.00 6.99 2.17
N GLU A 40 -20.51 5.84 2.61
CA GLU A 40 -19.19 5.32 2.23
C GLU A 40 -19.07 5.13 0.70
N LYS A 41 -20.08 4.52 0.06
CA LYS A 41 -20.10 4.37 -1.40
C LYS A 41 -20.14 5.71 -2.13
N GLU A 42 -20.89 6.68 -1.60
CA GLU A 42 -20.95 8.03 -2.17
C GLU A 42 -19.59 8.75 -2.02
N ALA A 43 -18.93 8.62 -0.87
CA ALA A 43 -17.60 9.17 -0.63
C ALA A 43 -16.56 8.58 -1.60
N LEU A 44 -16.54 7.25 -1.78
CA LEU A 44 -15.67 6.57 -2.75
C LEU A 44 -15.91 7.03 -4.20
N SER A 45 -17.16 7.29 -4.58
CA SER A 45 -17.47 7.84 -5.90
C SER A 45 -16.92 9.25 -6.08
N LEU A 46 -17.06 10.09 -5.05
CA LEU A 46 -16.56 11.45 -5.04
C LEU A 46 -15.03 11.53 -5.07
N GLU A 47 -14.35 10.65 -4.32
CA GLU A 47 -12.88 10.53 -4.36
C GLU A 47 -12.38 10.19 -5.76
N LYS A 48 -13.05 9.26 -6.46
CA LYS A 48 -12.72 8.94 -7.86
C LYS A 48 -12.88 10.14 -8.79
N GLU A 49 -13.95 10.93 -8.62
CA GLU A 49 -14.17 12.15 -9.41
C GLU A 49 -13.09 13.20 -9.12
N MET A 50 -12.76 13.42 -7.85
CA MET A 50 -11.69 14.33 -7.43
C MET A 50 -10.34 13.91 -8.02
N THR A 51 -9.99 12.63 -7.92
CA THR A 51 -8.77 12.04 -8.50
C THR A 51 -8.72 12.24 -10.02
N ALA A 52 -9.83 12.02 -10.72
CA ALA A 52 -9.91 12.23 -12.17
C ALA A 52 -9.67 13.70 -12.54
N LEU A 53 -10.28 14.63 -11.83
CA LEU A 53 -10.07 16.08 -12.05
C LEU A 53 -8.62 16.50 -11.78
N GLN A 54 -7.99 15.96 -10.76
CA GLN A 54 -6.58 16.22 -10.46
C GLN A 54 -5.65 15.67 -11.56
N LYS A 55 -5.90 14.46 -12.04
CA LYS A 55 -5.18 13.86 -13.17
C LYS A 55 -5.35 14.69 -14.44
N ASP A 56 -6.56 15.13 -14.73
CA ASP A 56 -6.85 15.99 -15.89
C ASP A 56 -6.20 17.37 -15.76
N PHE A 57 -6.15 17.93 -14.55
CA PHE A 57 -5.40 19.18 -14.33
C PHE A 57 -3.93 19.03 -14.68
N ILE A 58 -3.26 17.97 -14.24
CA ILE A 58 -1.86 17.71 -14.54
C ILE A 58 -1.65 17.60 -16.05
N ARG A 59 -2.48 16.81 -16.75
CA ARG A 59 -2.38 16.61 -18.20
C ARG A 59 -2.55 17.89 -19.00
N ASN A 60 -3.51 18.71 -18.59
CA ASN A 60 -3.85 19.95 -19.32
C ASN A 60 -2.97 21.15 -18.96
N ASN A 61 -2.10 21.02 -17.95
CA ASN A 61 -1.24 22.11 -17.47
C ASN A 61 0.22 21.64 -17.24
N PRO A 62 0.91 21.14 -18.27
CA PRO A 62 2.24 20.53 -18.14
C PRO A 62 3.32 21.49 -17.62
N ALA A 63 3.15 22.80 -17.81
CA ALA A 63 4.05 23.85 -17.34
C ALA A 63 3.69 24.39 -15.93
N SER A 64 2.70 23.81 -15.26
CA SER A 64 2.25 24.26 -13.94
C SER A 64 3.16 23.75 -12.83
N PHE A 65 3.75 24.64 -12.03
CA PHE A 65 4.52 24.29 -10.82
C PHE A 65 3.65 23.78 -9.66
N VAL A 66 2.33 23.73 -9.83
CA VAL A 66 1.40 23.06 -8.89
C VAL A 66 1.27 21.57 -9.24
N ALA A 67 1.45 21.17 -10.50
CA ALA A 67 1.31 19.79 -10.95
C ALA A 67 2.19 18.79 -10.18
N PRO A 68 3.49 19.06 -9.85
CA PRO A 68 4.31 18.21 -9.01
C PRO A 68 3.68 17.85 -7.65
N SER A 69 3.14 18.83 -6.95
CA SER A 69 2.51 18.63 -5.64
C SER A 69 1.28 17.71 -5.74
N ILE A 70 0.44 17.95 -6.76
CA ILE A 70 -0.73 17.11 -7.01
C ILE A 70 -0.31 15.68 -7.35
N LEU A 71 0.66 15.51 -8.26
CA LEU A 71 1.14 14.19 -8.66
C LEU A 71 1.76 13.43 -7.49
N THR A 72 2.53 14.10 -6.64
CA THR A 72 3.10 13.50 -5.43
C THR A 72 2.00 12.99 -4.49
N SER A 73 0.94 13.79 -4.30
CA SER A 73 -0.22 13.38 -3.49
C SER A 73 -0.93 12.15 -4.09
N LEU A 74 -1.20 12.16 -5.39
CA LEU A 74 -1.84 11.05 -6.09
C LEU A 74 -0.99 9.78 -6.14
N SER A 75 0.34 9.94 -6.12
CA SER A 75 1.29 8.83 -6.31
C SER A 75 1.22 7.72 -5.25
N TYR A 76 0.55 7.97 -4.12
CA TYR A 76 0.32 6.94 -3.09
C TYR A 76 -0.63 5.84 -3.54
N GLU A 77 -1.50 6.13 -4.51
CA GLU A 77 -2.52 5.21 -5.05
C GLU A 77 -2.26 4.81 -6.51
N MET A 78 -1.12 5.24 -7.08
CA MET A 78 -0.79 5.01 -8.49
C MET A 78 0.34 3.99 -8.64
N GLU A 79 0.33 3.26 -9.75
CA GLU A 79 1.46 2.40 -10.14
C GLU A 79 2.58 3.22 -10.82
N GLY A 80 3.82 2.70 -10.76
CA GLY A 80 5.00 3.43 -11.22
C GLY A 80 4.93 3.86 -12.69
N ASP A 81 4.38 3.03 -13.58
CA ASP A 81 4.25 3.36 -15.01
C ASP A 81 3.27 4.52 -15.25
N GLU A 82 2.19 4.59 -14.47
CA GLU A 82 1.25 5.69 -14.56
C GLU A 82 1.89 7.00 -14.09
N ILE A 83 2.61 6.99 -12.96
CA ILE A 83 3.34 8.16 -12.45
C ILE A 83 4.36 8.64 -13.48
N GLU A 84 5.14 7.72 -14.05
CA GLU A 84 6.15 8.03 -15.06
C GLU A 84 5.52 8.69 -16.30
N SER A 85 4.34 8.23 -16.73
CA SER A 85 3.62 8.82 -17.86
C SER A 85 3.27 10.29 -17.63
N PHE A 86 2.86 10.66 -16.42
CA PHE A 86 2.59 12.05 -16.05
C PHE A 86 3.86 12.89 -16.01
N ILE A 87 4.95 12.35 -15.43
CA ILE A 87 6.25 13.04 -15.37
C ILE A 87 6.78 13.34 -16.79
N ASN A 88 6.69 12.37 -17.68
CA ASN A 88 7.16 12.49 -19.07
C ASN A 88 6.34 13.50 -19.89
N ALA A 89 5.11 13.77 -19.51
CA ALA A 89 4.24 14.76 -20.13
C ALA A 89 4.46 16.19 -19.59
N MET A 90 5.21 16.37 -18.51
CA MET A 90 5.49 17.69 -17.92
C MET A 90 6.51 18.48 -18.74
N ASP A 91 6.40 19.81 -18.67
CA ASP A 91 7.42 20.71 -19.21
C ASP A 91 8.76 20.51 -18.50
N THR A 92 9.86 20.64 -19.22
CA THR A 92 11.22 20.39 -18.73
C THR A 92 11.53 21.14 -17.43
N ALA A 93 11.08 22.40 -17.31
CA ALA A 93 11.29 23.20 -16.11
C ALA A 93 10.59 22.60 -14.88
N VAL A 94 9.38 22.07 -15.06
CA VAL A 94 8.59 21.42 -14.00
C VAL A 94 9.15 20.04 -13.66
N ALA A 95 9.52 19.25 -14.69
CA ALA A 95 10.08 17.91 -14.54
C ALA A 95 11.46 17.87 -13.86
N ASN A 96 12.14 19.02 -13.75
CA ASN A 96 13.44 19.18 -13.09
C ASN A 96 13.34 19.71 -11.65
N THR A 97 12.15 19.91 -11.11
CA THR A 97 11.96 20.25 -9.69
C THR A 97 12.42 19.11 -8.79
N ASP A 98 12.88 19.42 -7.58
CA ASP A 98 13.37 18.40 -6.64
C ASP A 98 12.27 17.40 -6.28
N MET A 99 11.04 17.87 -6.10
CA MET A 99 9.88 16.99 -5.85
C MET A 99 9.68 15.94 -6.96
N ILE A 100 9.90 16.30 -8.22
CA ILE A 100 9.79 15.33 -9.34
C ILE A 100 11.03 14.44 -9.42
N LYS A 101 12.22 14.91 -9.04
CA LYS A 101 13.41 14.04 -8.94
C LYS A 101 13.21 12.94 -7.89
N ASP A 102 12.74 13.32 -6.70
CA ASP A 102 12.43 12.36 -5.64
C ASP A 102 11.36 11.34 -6.10
N LEU A 103 10.33 11.83 -6.80
CA LEU A 103 9.28 10.96 -7.34
C LEU A 103 9.82 10.02 -8.43
N LYS A 104 10.76 10.45 -9.28
CA LYS A 104 11.43 9.58 -10.26
C LYS A 104 12.21 8.45 -9.58
N GLU A 105 12.97 8.75 -8.52
CA GLU A 105 13.68 7.74 -7.74
C GLU A 105 12.72 6.72 -7.14
N ARG A 106 11.59 7.19 -6.61
CA ARG A 106 10.54 6.31 -6.09
C ARG A 106 9.93 5.45 -7.20
N VAL A 107 9.66 5.99 -8.37
CA VAL A 107 9.13 5.23 -9.54
C VAL A 107 10.08 4.10 -9.92
N VAL A 108 11.39 4.33 -9.95
CA VAL A 108 12.38 3.27 -10.22
C VAL A 108 12.24 2.11 -9.23
N LYS A 109 12.10 2.42 -7.93
CA LYS A 109 11.89 1.39 -6.90
C LYS A 109 10.54 0.68 -7.07
N MET A 110 9.46 1.43 -7.33
CA MET A 110 8.13 0.83 -7.57
C MET A 110 8.13 -0.14 -8.76
N LYS A 111 8.84 0.22 -9.83
CA LYS A 111 8.99 -0.64 -11.02
C LYS A 111 9.82 -1.88 -10.74
N SER A 112 10.82 -1.80 -9.87
CA SER A 112 11.62 -2.97 -9.47
C SER A 112 10.83 -4.00 -8.65
N VAL A 113 9.69 -3.60 -8.07
CA VAL A 113 8.77 -4.47 -7.32
C VAL A 113 7.39 -4.55 -7.98
N ALA A 114 7.31 -4.33 -9.29
CA ALA A 114 6.08 -4.52 -10.05
C ALA A 114 5.76 -6.01 -10.22
N ILE A 115 4.49 -6.32 -10.52
CA ILE A 115 4.09 -7.70 -10.85
C ILE A 115 4.91 -8.19 -12.04
N GLY A 116 5.42 -9.41 -11.96
CA GLY A 116 6.31 -10.03 -12.95
C GLY A 116 7.80 -9.79 -12.69
N GLN A 117 8.18 -8.90 -11.76
CA GLN A 117 9.56 -8.69 -11.36
C GLN A 117 10.00 -9.66 -10.27
N LYS A 118 11.27 -9.98 -10.23
CA LYS A 118 11.86 -10.74 -9.13
C LYS A 118 11.97 -9.83 -7.90
N ALA A 119 11.38 -10.25 -6.79
CA ALA A 119 11.40 -9.50 -5.55
C ALA A 119 12.84 -9.27 -5.08
N PRO A 120 13.26 -8.05 -4.75
CA PRO A 120 14.60 -7.80 -4.21
C PRO A 120 14.83 -8.54 -2.89
N ASP A 121 15.99 -9.22 -2.76
CA ASP A 121 16.37 -9.84 -1.49
C ASP A 121 16.79 -8.77 -0.46
N PHE A 122 16.52 -9.05 0.80
CA PHE A 122 16.98 -8.26 1.95
C PHE A 122 17.15 -9.17 3.17
N THR A 123 17.95 -8.71 4.12
CA THR A 123 18.18 -9.41 5.39
C THR A 123 17.87 -8.47 6.55
N LEU A 124 16.98 -8.90 7.43
CA LEU A 124 16.65 -8.22 8.69
C LEU A 124 16.68 -9.22 9.84
N ASN A 125 16.64 -8.72 11.08
CA ASN A 125 16.72 -9.60 12.25
C ASN A 125 15.33 -10.11 12.67
N ASP A 126 15.27 -11.37 13.07
CA ASP A 126 14.13 -11.94 13.76
C ASP A 126 13.98 -11.41 15.20
N PRO A 127 12.92 -11.78 15.95
CA PRO A 127 12.75 -11.37 17.33
C PRO A 127 13.90 -11.82 18.26
N GLU A 128 14.63 -12.86 17.95
CA GLU A 128 15.76 -13.37 18.69
C GLU A 128 17.08 -12.64 18.34
N GLY A 129 17.05 -11.80 17.27
CA GLY A 129 18.22 -11.04 16.81
C GLY A 129 19.04 -11.77 15.73
N ASN A 130 18.56 -12.89 15.22
CA ASN A 130 19.23 -13.62 14.15
C ASN A 130 18.91 -12.99 12.79
N PRO A 131 19.91 -12.83 11.89
CA PRO A 131 19.67 -12.33 10.56
C PRO A 131 18.92 -13.37 9.70
N VAL A 132 17.84 -12.94 9.05
CA VAL A 132 17.04 -13.78 8.16
C VAL A 132 16.90 -13.07 6.81
N SER A 133 17.38 -13.71 5.73
CA SER A 133 17.16 -13.23 4.37
C SER A 133 15.79 -13.67 3.86
N LEU A 134 15.11 -12.81 3.10
CA LEU A 134 13.88 -13.17 2.41
C LEU A 134 14.08 -14.40 1.52
N TYR A 135 15.18 -14.45 0.77
CA TYR A 135 15.45 -15.56 -0.14
C TYR A 135 15.70 -16.90 0.58
N SER A 136 16.09 -16.88 1.86
CA SER A 136 16.17 -18.11 2.67
C SER A 136 14.79 -18.73 2.95
N LYS A 137 13.73 -18.01 2.69
CA LYS A 137 12.33 -18.44 2.88
C LYS A 137 11.61 -18.79 1.57
N LEU A 138 12.27 -18.63 0.43
CA LEU A 138 11.75 -19.15 -0.84
C LEU A 138 11.76 -20.70 -0.80
N GLY A 139 10.80 -21.30 -1.51
CA GLY A 139 10.63 -22.76 -1.54
C GLY A 139 9.17 -23.20 -1.40
N PRO A 140 8.32 -22.53 -0.59
CA PRO A 140 6.87 -22.67 -0.73
C PRO A 140 6.41 -22.28 -2.14
N LYS A 141 5.30 -22.86 -2.60
CA LYS A 141 4.69 -22.47 -3.89
C LYS A 141 4.32 -21.00 -3.93
N LEU A 142 3.90 -20.46 -2.78
CA LEU A 142 3.51 -19.06 -2.59
C LEU A 142 4.10 -18.53 -1.28
N LEU A 143 4.74 -17.36 -1.34
CA LEU A 143 5.24 -16.64 -0.16
C LEU A 143 4.65 -15.22 -0.12
N LEU A 144 3.92 -14.90 0.94
CA LEU A 144 3.40 -13.56 1.17
C LEU A 144 4.41 -12.74 1.99
N VAL A 145 5.02 -11.73 1.39
CA VAL A 145 5.82 -10.72 2.11
C VAL A 145 4.87 -9.65 2.61
N ASP A 146 4.64 -9.59 3.92
CA ASP A 146 3.63 -8.73 4.54
C ASP A 146 4.26 -7.65 5.41
N PHE A 147 4.11 -6.38 5.00
CA PHE A 147 4.59 -5.21 5.72
C PHE A 147 3.49 -4.70 6.67
N TRP A 148 3.80 -4.70 7.95
CA TRP A 148 2.85 -4.38 9.02
C TRP A 148 3.52 -3.70 10.22
N ALA A 149 2.76 -3.37 11.26
CA ALA A 149 3.30 -2.94 12.55
C ALA A 149 2.27 -3.13 13.69
N ALA A 150 2.74 -3.24 14.92
CA ALA A 150 1.92 -3.32 16.12
C ALA A 150 1.00 -2.10 16.32
N TRP A 151 1.49 -0.92 15.97
CA TRP A 151 0.75 0.34 16.03
C TRP A 151 -0.23 0.56 14.87
N CYS A 152 -0.16 -0.25 13.82
CA CYS A 152 -1.00 -0.12 12.63
C CYS A 152 -2.38 -0.74 12.86
N GLY A 153 -3.38 0.06 13.19
CA GLY A 153 -4.75 -0.41 13.41
C GLY A 153 -5.35 -1.19 12.24
N PRO A 154 -5.25 -0.73 10.98
CA PRO A 154 -5.68 -1.50 9.82
C PRO A 154 -4.97 -2.84 9.67
N CYS A 155 -3.65 -2.92 9.94
CA CYS A 155 -2.88 -4.17 9.89
C CYS A 155 -3.41 -5.17 10.92
N ARG A 156 -3.65 -4.72 12.17
CA ARG A 156 -4.18 -5.54 13.25
C ARG A 156 -5.60 -6.07 12.95
N ARG A 157 -6.38 -5.33 12.15
CA ARG A 157 -7.70 -5.81 11.67
C ARG A 157 -7.58 -6.85 10.56
N GLU A 158 -6.55 -6.76 9.72
CA GLU A 158 -6.30 -7.72 8.64
C GLU A 158 -5.61 -9.01 9.13
N ASN A 159 -4.79 -8.95 10.19
CA ASN A 159 -4.05 -10.09 10.73
C ASN A 159 -4.91 -11.36 10.95
N PRO A 160 -6.13 -11.31 11.51
CA PRO A 160 -6.98 -12.49 11.63
C PRO A 160 -7.31 -13.17 10.30
N ASN A 161 -7.43 -12.41 9.22
CA ASN A 161 -7.64 -12.95 7.89
C ASN A 161 -6.36 -13.63 7.36
N VAL A 162 -5.19 -13.00 7.52
CA VAL A 162 -3.90 -13.62 7.15
C VAL A 162 -3.70 -14.93 7.92
N VAL A 163 -3.98 -14.95 9.23
CA VAL A 163 -3.93 -16.16 10.07
C VAL A 163 -4.85 -17.27 9.53
N LYS A 164 -6.07 -16.92 9.14
CA LYS A 164 -7.02 -17.88 8.54
C LYS A 164 -6.44 -18.50 7.26
N VAL A 165 -5.94 -17.67 6.34
CA VAL A 165 -5.34 -18.12 5.08
C VAL A 165 -4.10 -18.99 5.34
N TYR A 166 -3.22 -18.56 6.26
CA TYR A 166 -2.05 -19.32 6.65
C TYR A 166 -2.40 -20.70 7.20
N ASN A 167 -3.32 -20.76 8.15
CA ASN A 167 -3.72 -22.04 8.77
C ASN A 167 -4.33 -23.02 7.77
N GLU A 168 -5.05 -22.54 6.77
CA GLU A 168 -5.68 -23.39 5.75
C GLU A 168 -4.71 -23.86 4.68
N PHE A 169 -3.74 -23.01 4.27
CA PHE A 169 -2.93 -23.25 3.09
C PHE A 169 -1.44 -23.49 3.35
N ASN A 170 -0.93 -23.29 4.56
CA ASN A 170 0.48 -23.48 4.88
C ASN A 170 0.99 -24.86 4.48
N LYS A 171 0.28 -25.93 4.88
CA LYS A 171 0.63 -27.32 4.52
C LYS A 171 0.44 -27.64 3.03
N LYS A 172 -0.15 -26.73 2.26
CA LYS A 172 -0.38 -26.86 0.82
C LYS A 172 0.62 -26.07 -0.01
N GLY A 173 1.56 -25.38 0.65
CA GLY A 173 2.65 -24.64 0.00
C GLY A 173 2.48 -23.12 0.05
N PHE A 174 1.68 -22.56 0.99
CA PHE A 174 1.64 -21.13 1.26
C PHE A 174 2.42 -20.81 2.54
N ASP A 175 3.24 -19.77 2.51
CA ASP A 175 3.91 -19.25 3.70
C ASP A 175 3.83 -17.72 3.74
N VAL A 176 4.16 -17.14 4.90
CA VAL A 176 4.16 -15.70 5.13
C VAL A 176 5.52 -15.28 5.71
N PHE A 177 6.01 -14.13 5.26
CA PHE A 177 7.20 -13.47 5.77
C PHE A 177 6.81 -12.06 6.25
N GLY A 178 6.66 -11.89 7.55
CA GLY A 178 6.23 -10.64 8.16
C GLY A 178 7.39 -9.65 8.31
N VAL A 179 7.25 -8.45 7.76
CA VAL A 179 8.22 -7.36 7.88
C VAL A 179 7.61 -6.25 8.73
N SER A 180 8.13 -6.08 9.94
CA SER A 180 7.59 -5.09 10.88
C SER A 180 8.27 -3.73 10.74
N LEU A 181 7.44 -2.68 10.73
CA LEU A 181 7.86 -1.28 10.80
C LEU A 181 7.78 -0.72 12.25
N ASP A 182 7.89 -1.57 13.24
CA ASP A 182 7.92 -1.13 14.64
C ASP A 182 9.24 -0.44 15.00
N GLN A 183 9.22 0.40 16.03
CA GLN A 183 10.43 1.00 16.65
C GLN A 183 10.81 0.30 17.95
N LYS A 184 9.84 -0.37 18.60
CA LYS A 184 10.02 -1.02 19.88
C LYS A 184 9.82 -2.52 19.74
N LYS A 185 10.88 -3.26 20.04
CA LYS A 185 10.85 -4.73 19.96
C LYS A 185 9.75 -5.34 20.84
N ASP A 186 9.56 -4.83 22.06
CA ASP A 186 8.58 -5.39 23.00
C ASP A 186 7.14 -5.25 22.49
N ASP A 187 6.79 -4.12 21.84
CA ASP A 187 5.47 -3.90 21.27
C ASP A 187 5.26 -4.82 20.06
N TRP A 188 6.27 -4.98 19.21
CA TRP A 188 6.26 -5.89 18.06
C TRP A 188 6.07 -7.34 18.49
N VAL A 189 6.90 -7.85 19.43
CA VAL A 189 6.83 -9.24 19.92
C VAL A 189 5.48 -9.52 20.60
N ARG A 190 4.98 -8.56 21.39
CA ARG A 190 3.64 -8.67 21.99
C ARG A 190 2.55 -8.78 20.94
N ALA A 191 2.60 -7.94 19.89
CA ALA A 191 1.61 -7.98 18.82
C ALA A 191 1.63 -9.28 18.02
N ILE A 192 2.81 -9.87 17.77
CA ILE A 192 2.94 -11.22 17.17
C ILE A 192 2.19 -12.25 18.01
N ALA A 193 2.37 -12.22 19.33
CA ALA A 193 1.72 -13.17 20.24
C ALA A 193 0.20 -12.95 20.33
N ASP A 194 -0.23 -11.71 20.49
CA ASP A 194 -1.63 -11.31 20.61
C ASP A 194 -2.46 -11.72 19.38
N ASP A 195 -1.91 -11.49 18.17
CA ASP A 195 -2.55 -11.79 16.90
C ASP A 195 -2.29 -13.22 16.41
N LYS A 196 -1.48 -14.01 17.16
CA LYS A 196 -1.15 -15.42 16.84
C LYS A 196 -0.47 -15.58 15.48
N LEU A 197 0.46 -14.70 15.16
CA LEU A 197 1.22 -14.70 13.92
C LEU A 197 2.38 -15.71 14.04
N THR A 198 2.20 -16.92 13.53
CA THR A 198 3.10 -18.06 13.81
C THR A 198 4.20 -18.28 12.76
N TRP A 199 4.27 -17.43 11.75
CA TRP A 199 5.28 -17.47 10.70
C TRP A 199 6.53 -16.64 11.05
N THR A 200 7.52 -16.59 10.16
CA THR A 200 8.75 -15.81 10.35
C THR A 200 8.46 -14.31 10.31
N HIS A 201 8.98 -13.60 11.29
CA HIS A 201 8.92 -12.15 11.36
C HIS A 201 10.32 -11.55 11.44
N VAL A 202 10.51 -10.41 10.77
CA VAL A 202 11.76 -9.64 10.81
C VAL A 202 11.50 -8.15 10.95
N SER A 203 12.47 -7.42 11.52
CA SER A 203 12.45 -5.96 11.65
C SER A 203 13.85 -5.38 11.79
N ASP A 204 14.05 -4.16 11.30
CA ASP A 204 15.22 -3.31 11.64
C ASP A 204 14.89 -2.28 12.72
N LEU A 205 13.65 -2.23 13.19
CA LEU A 205 13.12 -1.30 14.20
C LEU A 205 13.32 0.18 13.79
N GLN A 206 13.32 0.48 12.49
CA GLN A 206 13.58 1.81 11.96
C GLN A 206 12.31 2.57 11.54
N TYR A 207 11.11 2.06 11.86
CA TYR A 207 9.85 2.70 11.49
C TYR A 207 9.75 2.90 9.97
N TRP A 208 9.41 4.11 9.50
CA TRP A 208 9.37 4.43 8.06
C TRP A 208 10.76 4.54 7.39
N ASN A 209 11.84 4.52 8.17
CA ASN A 209 13.21 4.44 7.65
C ASN A 209 13.68 2.99 7.43
N SER A 210 12.78 2.01 7.54
CA SER A 210 13.12 0.61 7.29
C SER A 210 13.73 0.40 5.92
N ALA A 211 14.89 -0.27 5.88
CA ALA A 211 15.59 -0.56 4.64
C ALA A 211 14.74 -1.40 3.68
N ALA A 212 13.99 -2.38 4.22
CA ALA A 212 13.11 -3.22 3.42
C ALA A 212 11.90 -2.41 2.89
N ALA A 213 11.28 -1.55 3.70
CA ALA A 213 10.20 -0.68 3.25
C ALA A 213 10.68 0.26 2.12
N GLY A 214 11.87 0.86 2.29
CA GLY A 214 12.47 1.71 1.26
C GLY A 214 12.78 0.97 -0.03
N LEU A 215 13.27 -0.29 0.05
CA LEU A 215 13.58 -1.14 -1.09
C LEU A 215 12.34 -1.53 -1.88
N TYR A 216 11.22 -1.81 -1.19
CA TYR A 216 9.94 -2.19 -1.77
C TYR A 216 9.03 -1.01 -2.08
N ALA A 217 9.51 0.22 -1.94
CA ALA A 217 8.74 1.46 -2.11
C ALA A 217 7.45 1.50 -1.27
N VAL A 218 7.44 0.85 -0.10
CA VAL A 218 6.30 0.81 0.82
C VAL A 218 6.20 2.13 1.57
N ASN A 219 5.10 2.86 1.38
CA ASN A 219 4.83 4.16 2.01
C ASN A 219 3.60 4.16 2.89
N SER A 220 2.83 3.10 2.86
CA SER A 220 1.66 2.87 3.71
C SER A 220 1.57 1.40 4.07
N ILE A 221 1.04 1.11 5.25
CA ILE A 221 0.78 -0.25 5.71
C ILE A 221 -0.69 -0.38 6.13
N PRO A 222 -1.27 -1.59 5.97
CA PRO A 222 -0.64 -2.82 5.51
C PRO A 222 -0.25 -2.74 4.03
N ALA A 223 0.84 -3.40 3.62
CA ALA A 223 1.23 -3.60 2.23
C ALA A 223 1.79 -5.03 2.08
N ASN A 224 1.46 -5.71 1.00
CA ASN A 224 2.02 -7.04 0.79
C ASN A 224 2.32 -7.33 -0.68
N PHE A 225 3.21 -8.31 -0.86
CA PHE A 225 3.66 -8.83 -2.15
C PHE A 225 3.56 -10.35 -2.09
N LEU A 226 2.79 -10.94 -3.00
CA LEU A 226 2.71 -12.39 -3.13
C LEU A 226 3.75 -12.85 -4.15
N LEU A 227 4.64 -13.73 -3.73
CA LEU A 227 5.70 -14.29 -4.55
C LEU A 227 5.39 -15.73 -4.93
N ASP A 228 5.83 -16.14 -6.14
CA ASP A 228 5.92 -17.55 -6.51
C ASP A 228 7.16 -18.23 -5.91
N GLU A 229 7.33 -19.52 -6.17
CA GLU A 229 8.46 -20.35 -5.71
C GLU A 229 9.85 -19.85 -6.17
N ASN A 230 9.91 -19.05 -7.24
CA ASN A 230 11.10 -18.45 -7.80
C ASN A 230 11.38 -17.04 -7.26
N GLY A 231 10.49 -16.52 -6.40
CA GLY A 231 10.56 -15.17 -5.87
C GLY A 231 10.06 -14.09 -6.84
N VAL A 232 9.28 -14.46 -7.86
CA VAL A 232 8.64 -13.49 -8.76
C VAL A 232 7.37 -12.96 -8.10
N ILE A 233 7.18 -11.65 -8.11
CA ILE A 233 5.98 -10.99 -7.60
C ILE A 233 4.81 -11.28 -8.55
N ILE A 234 3.78 -11.95 -8.06
CA ILE A 234 2.61 -12.36 -8.86
C ILE A 234 1.34 -11.61 -8.47
N ALA A 235 1.30 -11.01 -7.29
CA ALA A 235 0.24 -10.12 -6.85
C ALA A 235 0.73 -9.16 -5.77
N LYS A 236 -0.01 -8.06 -5.54
CA LYS A 236 0.31 -7.02 -4.55
C LYS A 236 -0.95 -6.58 -3.81
N ASN A 237 -0.79 -6.14 -2.57
CA ASN A 237 -1.84 -5.48 -1.80
C ASN A 237 -3.14 -6.28 -1.67
N LEU A 238 -3.03 -7.62 -1.58
CA LEU A 238 -4.16 -8.51 -1.35
C LEU A 238 -4.71 -8.34 0.07
N ARG A 239 -6.04 -8.28 0.20
CA ARG A 239 -6.74 -8.09 1.47
C ARG A 239 -7.97 -8.97 1.55
N GLU A 240 -8.38 -9.30 2.78
CA GLU A 240 -9.66 -9.94 3.07
C GLU A 240 -9.94 -11.14 2.16
N GLN A 241 -11.12 -11.17 1.53
CA GLN A 241 -11.52 -12.26 0.65
C GLN A 241 -10.63 -12.39 -0.60
N ALA A 242 -10.07 -11.28 -1.11
CA ALA A 242 -9.19 -11.32 -2.27
C ALA A 242 -7.88 -12.09 -1.99
N LEU A 243 -7.31 -11.98 -0.78
CA LEU A 243 -6.15 -12.77 -0.39
C LEU A 243 -6.49 -14.27 -0.37
N TYR A 244 -7.60 -14.63 0.27
CA TYR A 244 -8.05 -16.01 0.35
C TYR A 244 -8.29 -16.64 -1.04
N ASP A 245 -9.05 -15.93 -1.89
CA ASP A 245 -9.43 -16.44 -3.22
C ASP A 245 -8.21 -16.59 -4.13
N THR A 246 -7.30 -15.61 -4.11
CA THR A 246 -6.06 -15.66 -4.91
C THR A 246 -5.18 -16.84 -4.48
N VAL A 247 -4.91 -17.00 -3.18
CA VAL A 247 -4.10 -18.12 -2.67
C VAL A 247 -4.74 -19.46 -3.00
N LYS A 248 -6.05 -19.60 -2.80
CA LYS A 248 -6.80 -20.81 -3.12
C LYS A 248 -6.73 -21.15 -4.61
N GLU A 249 -6.95 -20.17 -5.49
CA GLU A 249 -6.89 -20.39 -6.94
C GLU A 249 -5.50 -20.84 -7.39
N LEU A 250 -4.45 -20.15 -6.94
CA LEU A 250 -3.08 -20.43 -7.35
C LEU A 250 -2.57 -21.79 -6.85
N LEU A 251 -2.97 -22.22 -5.65
CA LEU A 251 -2.58 -23.53 -5.10
C LEU A 251 -3.40 -24.70 -5.67
N SER A 252 -4.49 -24.40 -6.42
CA SER A 252 -5.33 -25.43 -7.04
C SER A 252 -4.85 -25.82 -8.43
N LYS A 253 -3.91 -25.07 -8.98
CA LYS A 253 -3.26 -25.31 -10.28
C LYS A 253 -2.06 -26.19 -10.12
#